data_a6ba1a997da376343a26ace480eeeeca
#
_entry.id   a6ba1a997da376343a26ace480eeeeca
#
_cell.length_a   1.000
_cell.length_b   1.000
_cell.length_c   1.000
_cell.angle_alpha   90.00
_cell.angle_beta   90.00
_cell.angle_gamma   90.00
#
_symmetry.space_group_name_H-M   'P 1'
#
loop_
_entity.id
_entity.type
_entity.pdbx_description
1 polymer ?
#
loop_
_entity_poly.entity_id
_entity_poly.type
_entity_poly.pdbx_seq_one_letter_code
_entity_poly.pdbx_strand_id
1 'polypeptide(L)'
;MFLGTELTNVLKAIEAGVEYKPADEGELKLSGNVLPALKKDNTDRNRTSPFAFTGNKFEFRMVGSAASIAGPNVILNAIVAEALEEFADKLEAAADFDAAVVELVRETVIAHKRIIFNGDGYTDAWVEEAKSRGLLNLKSTPEALPYMVKEKNISLFVKHGIFTEAEIRSRLEISLENYSKAIRIEALAMLDMLFKDILPAAALYTADLTAAAKSKKELGIAGSFETELASKIATLSSLLYTDAEKLKAGLGDVVKTSAQAEARLLP
;
A
#
# COMPACT_ATOMS: atom_id res chain seq x y z
N MET A 1 -2.81 2.58 12.54
CA MET A 1 -2.15 1.52 13.33
C MET A 1 -3.21 0.79 14.16
N PHE A 2 -3.22 -0.53 14.08
CA PHE A 2 -4.13 -1.37 14.86
C PHE A 2 -3.46 -1.80 16.18
N LEU A 3 -4.15 -1.65 17.31
CA LEU A 3 -3.66 -2.01 18.65
C LEU A 3 -4.50 -3.08 19.34
N GLY A 4 -5.74 -3.25 18.93
CA GLY A 4 -6.73 -4.06 19.63
C GLY A 4 -7.35 -3.33 20.84
N THR A 5 -8.37 -3.94 21.41
CA THR A 5 -9.19 -3.30 22.45
C THR A 5 -8.41 -3.12 23.75
N GLU A 6 -7.66 -4.14 24.15
CA GLU A 6 -6.95 -4.16 25.45
C GLU A 6 -5.89 -3.05 25.51
N LEU A 7 -4.95 -3.03 24.55
CA LEU A 7 -3.91 -2.01 24.52
C LEU A 7 -4.49 -0.60 24.32
N THR A 8 -5.57 -0.46 23.56
CA THR A 8 -6.26 0.83 23.43
C THR A 8 -6.82 1.32 24.76
N ASN A 9 -7.36 0.44 25.58
CA ASN A 9 -7.86 0.80 26.91
C ASN A 9 -6.74 1.15 27.87
N VAL A 10 -5.60 0.45 27.81
CA VAL A 10 -4.38 0.82 28.55
C VAL A 10 -3.94 2.24 28.20
N LEU A 11 -3.83 2.55 26.89
CA LEU A 11 -3.43 3.89 26.45
C LEU A 11 -4.42 4.99 26.86
N LYS A 12 -5.72 4.69 26.87
CA LYS A 12 -6.75 5.63 27.38
C LYS A 12 -6.60 5.88 28.88
N ALA A 13 -6.27 4.86 29.66
CA ALA A 13 -6.04 5.00 31.10
C ALA A 13 -4.79 5.87 31.37
N ILE A 14 -3.71 5.66 30.61
CA ILE A 14 -2.50 6.50 30.65
C ILE A 14 -2.83 7.95 30.30
N GLU A 15 -3.58 8.18 29.21
CA GLU A 15 -4.03 9.52 28.81
C GLU A 15 -4.81 10.22 29.91
N ALA A 16 -5.73 9.50 30.56
CA ALA A 16 -6.58 10.02 31.63
C ALA A 16 -5.84 10.17 32.98
N GLY A 17 -4.64 9.59 33.10
CA GLY A 17 -3.90 9.58 34.38
C GLY A 17 -4.56 8.75 35.47
N VAL A 18 -5.26 7.68 35.07
CA VAL A 18 -5.95 6.76 36.00
C VAL A 18 -5.34 5.37 35.93
N GLU A 19 -5.46 4.63 37.05
CA GLU A 19 -5.02 3.25 37.12
C GLU A 19 -5.82 2.38 36.13
N TYR A 20 -5.10 1.62 35.30
CA TYR A 20 -5.73 0.68 34.40
C TYR A 20 -6.22 -0.55 35.17
N LYS A 21 -7.50 -0.87 35.02
CA LYS A 21 -8.08 -2.13 35.50
C LYS A 21 -8.38 -3.00 34.30
N PRO A 22 -7.71 -4.18 34.17
CA PRO A 22 -8.00 -5.11 33.10
C PRO A 22 -9.51 -5.41 33.06
N ALA A 23 -10.13 -5.38 31.88
CA ALA A 23 -11.43 -5.95 31.70
C ALA A 23 -11.34 -7.42 32.07
N ASP A 24 -12.32 -7.91 32.83
CA ASP A 24 -12.39 -9.27 33.37
C ASP A 24 -11.74 -10.26 32.39
N GLU A 25 -10.68 -10.97 32.84
CA GLU A 25 -10.00 -11.96 32.03
C GLU A 25 -11.06 -12.97 31.59
N GLY A 26 -11.63 -12.76 30.41
CA GLY A 26 -12.75 -13.54 29.93
C GLY A 26 -12.35 -15.01 29.82
N GLU A 27 -12.60 -15.77 30.86
CA GLU A 27 -12.51 -17.21 30.82
C GLU A 27 -13.59 -17.74 29.88
N LEU A 28 -13.19 -18.46 28.85
CA LEU A 28 -14.10 -19.29 28.07
C LEU A 28 -14.57 -20.43 28.97
N LYS A 29 -15.71 -20.22 29.65
CA LYS A 29 -16.44 -21.29 30.32
C LYS A 29 -17.19 -22.07 29.25
N LEU A 30 -16.56 -23.10 28.74
CA LEU A 30 -17.26 -24.11 27.96
C LEU A 30 -18.26 -24.81 28.91
N SER A 31 -19.50 -24.87 28.53
CA SER A 31 -20.59 -25.51 29.31
C SER A 31 -20.32 -26.99 29.48
N GLY A 32 -19.72 -27.36 30.62
CA GLY A 32 -19.39 -28.72 31.01
C GLY A 32 -18.30 -28.71 32.08
N ASN A 33 -18.60 -29.32 33.22
CA ASN A 33 -17.72 -29.35 34.41
C ASN A 33 -16.39 -30.14 34.23
N VAL A 34 -16.03 -30.50 33.00
CA VAL A 34 -14.88 -31.39 32.71
C VAL A 34 -13.70 -30.70 32.04
N LEU A 35 -13.90 -29.50 31.49
CA LEU A 35 -12.84 -28.77 30.80
C LEU A 35 -12.27 -27.66 31.68
N PRO A 36 -10.92 -27.52 31.75
CA PRO A 36 -10.33 -26.39 32.46
C PRO A 36 -10.74 -25.07 31.81
N ALA A 37 -10.86 -24.02 32.63
CA ALA A 37 -11.07 -22.66 32.13
C ALA A 37 -9.89 -22.27 31.24
N LEU A 38 -10.18 -21.95 29.98
CA LEU A 38 -9.19 -21.47 29.01
C LEU A 38 -9.15 -19.95 29.06
N LYS A 39 -7.96 -19.40 29.28
CA LYS A 39 -7.76 -17.95 29.12
C LYS A 39 -8.07 -17.55 27.70
N LYS A 40 -8.90 -16.52 27.54
CA LYS A 40 -9.20 -15.93 26.24
C LYS A 40 -7.94 -15.29 25.69
N ASP A 41 -7.52 -15.67 24.49
CA ASP A 41 -6.44 -15.01 23.81
C ASP A 41 -6.94 -13.62 23.33
N ASN A 42 -6.37 -12.56 23.88
CA ASN A 42 -6.70 -11.17 23.53
C ASN A 42 -5.86 -10.65 22.35
N THR A 43 -5.02 -11.50 21.72
CA THR A 43 -4.30 -11.13 20.53
C THR A 43 -5.27 -11.03 19.36
N ASP A 44 -5.58 -9.81 18.98
CA ASP A 44 -6.45 -9.55 17.83
C ASP A 44 -5.61 -9.45 16.57
N ARG A 45 -5.90 -10.33 15.61
CA ARG A 45 -5.20 -10.42 14.34
C ARG A 45 -5.93 -9.59 13.27
N ASN A 46 -5.78 -8.27 13.30
CA ASN A 46 -6.30 -7.44 12.23
C ASN A 46 -5.42 -7.57 10.97
N ARG A 47 -6.01 -8.08 9.89
CA ARG A 47 -5.33 -8.26 8.59
C ARG A 47 -5.44 -7.04 7.67
N THR A 48 -6.27 -6.06 8.02
CA THR A 48 -6.51 -4.87 7.21
C THR A 48 -5.61 -3.70 7.57
N SER A 49 -4.92 -3.75 8.71
CA SER A 49 -3.98 -2.72 9.11
C SER A 49 -2.60 -2.96 8.48
N PRO A 50 -2.00 -1.94 7.84
CA PRO A 50 -0.63 -2.03 7.34
C PRO A 50 0.43 -2.07 8.45
N PHE A 51 0.05 -1.65 9.66
CA PHE A 51 0.90 -1.65 10.84
C PHE A 51 0.08 -2.08 12.05
N ALA A 52 0.32 -3.27 12.58
CA ALA A 52 -0.48 -3.88 13.62
C ALA A 52 0.36 -4.36 14.81
N PHE A 53 -0.18 -4.21 16.02
CA PHE A 53 0.36 -4.83 17.22
C PHE A 53 -0.18 -6.26 17.36
N THR A 54 0.71 -7.23 17.56
CA THR A 54 0.38 -8.65 17.61
C THR A 54 0.72 -9.27 18.96
N GLY A 55 0.44 -8.54 20.03
CA GLY A 55 0.63 -9.00 21.42
C GLY A 55 1.99 -8.64 22.02
N ASN A 56 3.09 -8.82 21.32
CA ASN A 56 4.44 -8.52 21.80
C ASN A 56 5.34 -7.81 20.79
N LYS A 57 4.82 -7.53 19.58
CA LYS A 57 5.57 -6.89 18.49
C LYS A 57 4.62 -6.12 17.57
N PHE A 58 5.20 -5.22 16.79
CA PHE A 58 4.52 -4.60 15.66
C PHE A 58 4.91 -5.28 14.35
N GLU A 59 3.93 -5.51 13.49
CA GLU A 59 4.14 -6.04 12.14
C GLU A 59 3.86 -4.95 11.10
N PHE A 60 4.84 -4.69 10.24
CA PHE A 60 4.67 -3.85 9.06
C PHE A 60 4.38 -4.74 7.84
N ARG A 61 3.25 -4.51 7.17
CA ARG A 61 2.67 -5.43 6.18
C ARG A 61 2.43 -4.80 4.81
N MET A 62 3.17 -3.75 4.47
CA MET A 62 2.90 -2.95 3.25
C MET A 62 3.75 -3.35 2.05
N VAL A 63 4.83 -4.10 2.23
CA VAL A 63 5.78 -4.37 1.15
C VAL A 63 5.23 -5.41 0.20
N GLY A 64 5.10 -5.06 -1.09
CA GLY A 64 4.73 -6.01 -2.14
C GLY A 64 5.80 -7.08 -2.37
N SER A 65 5.39 -8.26 -2.86
CA SER A 65 6.27 -9.43 -3.04
C SER A 65 7.45 -9.19 -3.97
N ALA A 66 7.32 -8.26 -4.93
CA ALA A 66 8.38 -7.89 -5.87
C ALA A 66 9.29 -6.76 -5.35
N ALA A 67 8.98 -6.15 -4.20
CA ALA A 67 9.71 -5.02 -3.65
C ALA A 67 10.75 -5.47 -2.61
N SER A 68 11.89 -4.77 -2.55
CA SER A 68 12.89 -4.96 -1.49
C SER A 68 12.39 -4.39 -0.16
N ILE A 69 12.61 -5.12 0.93
CA ILE A 69 12.35 -4.63 2.29
C ILE A 69 13.41 -3.67 2.81
N ALA A 70 14.51 -3.46 2.08
CA ALA A 70 15.63 -2.61 2.54
C ALA A 70 15.18 -1.16 2.78
N GLY A 71 14.43 -0.57 1.85
CA GLY A 71 13.92 0.79 2.00
C GLY A 71 13.05 0.98 3.25
N PRO A 72 11.97 0.22 3.42
CA PRO A 72 11.16 0.27 4.64
C PRO A 72 11.95 0.05 5.92
N ASN A 73 12.90 -0.90 5.96
CA ASN A 73 13.73 -1.15 7.14
C ASN A 73 14.63 0.05 7.47
N VAL A 74 15.27 0.66 6.49
CA VAL A 74 16.09 1.87 6.71
C VAL A 74 15.24 3.00 7.29
N ILE A 75 14.06 3.25 6.71
CA ILE A 75 13.16 4.32 7.15
C ILE A 75 12.66 4.03 8.57
N LEU A 76 12.17 2.82 8.85
CA LEU A 76 11.65 2.44 10.18
C LEU A 76 12.72 2.56 11.25
N ASN A 77 13.94 2.08 10.99
CA ASN A 77 15.04 2.20 11.95
C ASN A 77 15.44 3.67 12.18
N ALA A 78 15.46 4.49 11.12
CA ALA A 78 15.79 5.91 11.24
C ALA A 78 14.78 6.68 12.10
N ILE A 79 13.47 6.48 11.88
CA ILE A 79 12.44 7.17 12.66
C ILE A 79 12.38 6.68 14.12
N VAL A 80 12.68 5.40 14.35
CA VAL A 80 12.77 4.87 15.72
C VAL A 80 14.00 5.42 16.42
N ALA A 81 15.16 5.48 15.75
CA ALA A 81 16.37 6.07 16.31
C ALA A 81 16.16 7.55 16.72
N GLU A 82 15.52 8.35 15.86
CA GLU A 82 15.19 9.75 16.19
C GLU A 82 14.28 9.85 17.41
N ALA A 83 13.20 9.04 17.44
CA ALA A 83 12.29 9.06 18.58
C ALA A 83 12.98 8.64 19.90
N LEU A 84 13.87 7.63 19.84
CA LEU A 84 14.63 7.20 21.01
C LEU A 84 15.63 8.25 21.48
N GLU A 85 16.30 8.96 20.57
CA GLU A 85 17.19 10.07 20.91
C GLU A 85 16.42 11.20 21.61
N GLU A 86 15.27 11.65 21.03
CA GLU A 86 14.41 12.66 21.65
C GLU A 86 13.92 12.23 23.05
N PHE A 87 13.64 10.93 23.23
CA PHE A 87 13.21 10.39 24.53
C PHE A 87 14.37 10.35 25.52
N ALA A 88 15.56 9.93 25.07
CA ALA A 88 16.76 9.91 25.90
C ALA A 88 17.11 11.30 26.42
N ASP A 89 17.12 12.30 25.55
CA ASP A 89 17.41 13.69 25.93
C ASP A 89 16.47 14.20 27.03
N LYS A 90 15.17 13.89 26.93
CA LYS A 90 14.17 14.26 27.94
C LYS A 90 14.37 13.54 29.26
N LEU A 91 14.66 12.24 29.22
CA LEU A 91 14.80 11.39 30.40
C LEU A 91 16.12 11.65 31.14
N GLU A 92 17.22 11.89 30.42
CA GLU A 92 18.52 12.23 31.01
C GLU A 92 18.50 13.59 31.72
N ALA A 93 17.68 14.53 31.24
CA ALA A 93 17.50 15.83 31.86
C ALA A 93 16.58 15.83 33.10
N ALA A 94 15.86 14.72 33.35
CA ALA A 94 14.84 14.64 34.40
C ALA A 94 15.44 14.41 35.79
N ALA A 95 14.93 15.11 36.81
CA ALA A 95 15.31 14.90 38.21
C ALA A 95 14.70 13.61 38.79
N ASP A 96 13.52 13.19 38.32
CA ASP A 96 12.82 11.97 38.69
C ASP A 96 12.55 11.18 37.41
N PHE A 97 13.33 10.13 37.21
CA PHE A 97 13.28 9.31 36.00
C PHE A 97 11.94 8.58 35.83
N ASP A 98 11.40 7.98 36.89
CA ASP A 98 10.17 7.19 36.81
C ASP A 98 8.95 8.08 36.51
N ALA A 99 8.88 9.23 37.17
CA ALA A 99 7.83 10.25 36.88
C ALA A 99 7.94 10.77 35.44
N ALA A 100 9.17 11.04 34.98
CA ALA A 100 9.42 11.51 33.61
C ALA A 100 9.03 10.47 32.55
N VAL A 101 9.28 9.19 32.76
CA VAL A 101 8.84 8.12 31.84
C VAL A 101 7.32 8.09 31.71
N VAL A 102 6.59 8.17 32.82
CA VAL A 102 5.12 8.16 32.80
C VAL A 102 4.58 9.37 32.03
N GLU A 103 5.11 10.56 32.28
CA GLU A 103 4.65 11.78 31.60
C GLU A 103 5.05 11.78 30.12
N LEU A 104 6.25 11.34 29.76
CA LEU A 104 6.70 11.20 28.39
C LEU A 104 5.80 10.26 27.57
N VAL A 105 5.42 9.10 28.14
CA VAL A 105 4.49 8.17 27.51
C VAL A 105 3.13 8.82 27.32
N ARG A 106 2.62 9.52 28.34
CA ARG A 106 1.34 10.22 28.28
C ARG A 106 1.31 11.31 27.21
N GLU A 107 2.31 12.18 27.18
CA GLU A 107 2.46 13.23 26.15
C GLU A 107 2.49 12.63 24.75
N THR A 108 3.26 11.57 24.56
CA THR A 108 3.41 10.89 23.28
C THR A 108 2.08 10.27 22.80
N VAL A 109 1.34 9.62 23.70
CA VAL A 109 0.02 9.08 23.39
C VAL A 109 -0.94 10.18 22.97
N ILE A 110 -1.01 11.27 23.71
CA ILE A 110 -1.88 12.39 23.41
C ILE A 110 -1.56 13.01 22.04
N ALA A 111 -0.28 13.22 21.76
CA ALA A 111 0.18 13.85 20.50
C ALA A 111 -0.08 12.97 19.27
N HIS A 112 -0.03 11.63 19.42
CA HIS A 112 -0.01 10.71 18.30
C HIS A 112 -1.22 9.76 18.19
N LYS A 113 -2.18 9.79 19.12
CA LYS A 113 -3.38 8.93 19.10
C LYS A 113 -4.19 8.95 17.80
N ARG A 114 -4.02 9.98 16.97
CA ARG A 114 -4.68 10.08 15.65
C ARG A 114 -4.35 8.93 14.70
N ILE A 115 -3.25 8.21 14.91
CA ILE A 115 -2.84 7.06 14.09
C ILE A 115 -3.53 5.76 14.50
N ILE A 116 -4.19 5.72 15.66
CA ILE A 116 -4.82 4.51 16.20
C ILE A 116 -6.17 4.31 15.54
N PHE A 117 -6.38 3.15 14.95
CA PHE A 117 -7.62 2.72 14.35
C PHE A 117 -7.77 1.20 14.47
N ASN A 118 -8.83 0.76 15.12
CA ASN A 118 -9.10 -0.65 15.41
C ASN A 118 -10.20 -1.25 14.51
N GLY A 119 -10.61 -0.55 13.47
CA GLY A 119 -11.59 -0.99 12.50
C GLY A 119 -10.99 -1.65 11.25
N ASP A 120 -11.84 -1.86 10.25
CA ASP A 120 -11.44 -2.38 8.95
C ASP A 120 -10.76 -1.28 8.11
N GLY A 121 -9.45 -1.44 7.89
CA GLY A 121 -8.60 -0.51 7.13
C GLY A 121 -8.87 -0.51 5.61
N TYR A 122 -9.71 -1.40 5.08
CA TYR A 122 -10.04 -1.46 3.66
C TYR A 122 -11.29 -0.66 3.27
N THR A 123 -12.00 -0.13 4.25
CA THR A 123 -13.24 0.62 3.99
C THR A 123 -12.98 2.05 3.49
N ASP A 124 -13.83 2.54 2.59
CA ASP A 124 -13.79 3.93 2.15
C ASP A 124 -14.05 4.92 3.30
N ALA A 125 -14.87 4.52 4.27
CA ALA A 125 -15.13 5.30 5.48
C ALA A 125 -13.82 5.58 6.26
N TRP A 126 -12.93 4.60 6.34
CA TRP A 126 -11.62 4.79 6.96
C TRP A 126 -10.74 5.76 6.14
N VAL A 127 -10.78 5.68 4.82
CA VAL A 127 -10.00 6.59 3.95
C VAL A 127 -10.38 8.06 4.23
N GLU A 128 -11.68 8.35 4.34
CA GLU A 128 -12.17 9.70 4.63
C GLU A 128 -11.84 10.14 6.06
N GLU A 129 -11.98 9.23 7.03
CA GLU A 129 -11.60 9.51 8.41
C GLU A 129 -10.09 9.75 8.55
N ALA A 130 -9.25 8.94 7.92
CA ALA A 130 -7.80 9.12 7.91
C ALA A 130 -7.39 10.48 7.34
N LYS A 131 -8.05 10.89 6.26
CA LYS A 131 -7.86 12.22 5.66
C LYS A 131 -8.26 13.34 6.63
N SER A 132 -9.38 13.22 7.31
CA SER A 132 -9.84 14.19 8.32
C SER A 132 -8.87 14.31 9.51
N ARG A 133 -8.19 13.21 9.84
CA ARG A 133 -7.15 13.15 10.87
C ARG A 133 -5.78 13.67 10.39
N GLY A 134 -5.66 14.12 9.13
CA GLY A 134 -4.42 14.60 8.52
C GLY A 134 -3.41 13.49 8.23
N LEU A 135 -3.87 12.25 8.06
CA LEU A 135 -3.04 11.12 7.63
C LEU A 135 -2.95 11.10 6.10
N LEU A 136 -1.76 10.84 5.59
CA LEU A 136 -1.52 10.75 4.16
C LEU A 136 -2.06 9.44 3.58
N ASN A 137 -2.65 9.52 2.39
CA ASN A 137 -3.02 8.37 1.57
C ASN A 137 -2.53 8.60 0.14
N LEU A 138 -1.27 8.33 -0.10
CA LEU A 138 -0.60 8.53 -1.39
C LEU A 138 -0.75 7.27 -2.23
N LYS A 139 -1.62 7.31 -3.24
CA LYS A 139 -2.06 6.13 -3.99
C LYS A 139 -1.09 5.68 -5.07
N SER A 140 -0.16 6.55 -5.48
CA SER A 140 0.76 6.25 -6.57
C SER A 140 2.21 6.55 -6.17
N THR A 141 3.15 5.87 -6.82
CA THR A 141 4.59 6.11 -6.63
C THR A 141 4.98 7.56 -6.93
N PRO A 142 4.52 8.21 -8.02
CA PRO A 142 4.84 9.62 -8.29
C PRO A 142 4.31 10.59 -7.23
N GLU A 143 3.20 10.27 -6.54
CA GLU A 143 2.69 11.08 -5.43
C GLU A 143 3.50 10.88 -4.14
N ALA A 144 3.98 9.66 -3.91
CA ALA A 144 4.66 9.29 -2.67
C ALA A 144 6.14 9.71 -2.66
N LEU A 145 6.86 9.47 -3.76
CA LEU A 145 8.32 9.68 -3.82
C LEU A 145 8.78 11.10 -3.49
N PRO A 146 8.09 12.20 -3.88
CA PRO A 146 8.50 13.57 -3.51
C PRO A 146 8.56 13.82 -2.01
N TYR A 147 7.89 12.98 -1.20
CA TYR A 147 7.99 13.07 0.26
C TYR A 147 9.39 12.70 0.79
N MET A 148 10.18 11.92 0.04
CA MET A 148 11.55 11.58 0.43
C MET A 148 12.44 12.81 0.58
N VAL A 149 12.25 13.82 -0.26
CA VAL A 149 13.05 15.06 -0.29
C VAL A 149 12.41 16.22 0.47
N LYS A 150 11.40 15.98 1.31
CA LYS A 150 10.93 17.01 2.23
C LYS A 150 11.99 17.30 3.28
N GLU A 151 12.17 18.57 3.62
CA GLU A 151 13.21 19.06 4.53
C GLU A 151 13.34 18.23 5.80
N LYS A 152 12.22 17.95 6.46
CA LYS A 152 12.21 17.11 7.67
C LYS A 152 12.79 15.71 7.48
N ASN A 153 12.64 15.12 6.28
CA ASN A 153 13.13 13.77 6.00
C ASN A 153 14.62 13.82 5.61
N ILE A 154 15.04 14.84 4.87
CA ILE A 154 16.45 15.08 4.58
C ILE A 154 17.20 15.30 5.90
N SER A 155 16.71 16.19 6.76
CA SER A 155 17.33 16.49 8.05
C SER A 155 17.47 15.26 8.93
N LEU A 156 16.45 14.38 8.97
CA LEU A 156 16.49 13.11 9.71
C LEU A 156 17.65 12.22 9.25
N PHE A 157 17.75 11.98 7.96
CA PHE A 157 18.79 11.08 7.42
C PHE A 157 20.19 11.65 7.53
N VAL A 158 20.35 12.96 7.34
CA VAL A 158 21.62 13.65 7.47
C VAL A 158 22.07 13.69 8.93
N LYS A 159 21.17 14.01 9.87
CA LYS A 159 21.45 14.02 11.31
C LYS A 159 22.02 12.70 11.80
N HIS A 160 21.42 11.59 11.39
CA HIS A 160 21.87 10.24 11.78
C HIS A 160 23.00 9.67 10.90
N GLY A 161 23.53 10.46 9.96
CA GLY A 161 24.64 10.01 9.08
C GLY A 161 24.27 8.82 8.18
N ILE A 162 22.96 8.63 7.89
CA ILE A 162 22.47 7.51 7.08
C ILE A 162 22.65 7.80 5.59
N PHE A 163 22.26 9.00 5.17
CA PHE A 163 22.41 9.49 3.80
C PHE A 163 22.77 10.98 3.81
N THR A 164 23.53 11.39 2.81
CA THR A 164 23.68 12.80 2.44
C THR A 164 22.46 13.28 1.67
N GLU A 165 22.23 14.60 1.63
CA GLU A 165 21.17 15.19 0.81
C GLU A 165 21.29 14.80 -0.67
N ALA A 166 22.51 14.79 -1.23
CA ALA A 166 22.76 14.40 -2.60
C ALA A 166 22.33 12.94 -2.88
N GLU A 167 22.62 12.02 -1.97
CA GLU A 167 22.19 10.64 -2.08
C GLU A 167 20.66 10.49 -2.02
N ILE A 168 19.96 11.23 -1.16
CA ILE A 168 18.51 11.20 -1.08
C ILE A 168 17.88 11.69 -2.37
N ARG A 169 18.38 12.80 -2.93
CA ARG A 169 17.89 13.35 -4.20
C ARG A 169 18.15 12.41 -5.36
N SER A 170 19.35 11.82 -5.44
CA SER A 170 19.67 10.81 -6.45
C SER A 170 18.77 9.58 -6.36
N ARG A 171 18.46 9.11 -5.14
CA ARG A 171 17.52 7.98 -4.92
C ARG A 171 16.11 8.31 -5.38
N LEU A 172 15.65 9.54 -5.20
CA LEU A 172 14.37 9.99 -5.74
C LEU A 172 14.34 9.88 -7.27
N GLU A 173 15.35 10.42 -7.95
CA GLU A 173 15.45 10.39 -9.41
C GLU A 173 15.48 8.96 -9.95
N ILE A 174 16.36 8.11 -9.39
CA ILE A 174 16.45 6.70 -9.75
C ILE A 174 15.11 5.97 -9.54
N SER A 175 14.41 6.25 -8.46
CA SER A 175 13.13 5.61 -8.15
C SER A 175 12.03 6.02 -9.13
N LEU A 176 11.97 7.30 -9.51
CA LEU A 176 11.04 7.82 -10.52
C LEU A 176 11.35 7.24 -11.91
N GLU A 177 12.63 7.18 -12.26
CA GLU A 177 13.08 6.58 -13.53
C GLU A 177 12.71 5.10 -13.60
N ASN A 178 12.99 4.33 -12.54
CA ASN A 178 12.65 2.92 -12.47
C ASN A 178 11.15 2.68 -12.57
N TYR A 179 10.33 3.49 -11.92
CA TYR A 179 8.87 3.43 -12.04
C TYR A 179 8.44 3.65 -13.49
N SER A 180 8.94 4.70 -14.12
CA SER A 180 8.60 5.04 -15.51
C SER A 180 9.04 3.93 -16.49
N LYS A 181 10.24 3.38 -16.28
CA LYS A 181 10.76 2.26 -17.08
C LYS A 181 9.90 1.00 -16.93
N ALA A 182 9.53 0.65 -15.70
CA ALA A 182 8.69 -0.53 -15.43
C ALA A 182 7.34 -0.42 -16.14
N ILE A 183 6.61 0.68 -15.96
CA ILE A 183 5.32 0.91 -16.62
C ILE A 183 5.44 0.87 -18.15
N ARG A 184 6.53 1.45 -18.68
CA ARG A 184 6.78 1.42 -20.13
C ARG A 184 7.02 -0.01 -20.64
N ILE A 185 7.82 -0.81 -19.93
CA ILE A 185 8.08 -2.21 -20.30
C ILE A 185 6.79 -3.01 -20.28
N GLU A 186 5.97 -2.85 -19.24
CA GLU A 186 4.67 -3.51 -19.13
C GLU A 186 3.73 -3.14 -20.29
N ALA A 187 3.65 -1.86 -20.63
CA ALA A 187 2.83 -1.39 -21.74
C ALA A 187 3.34 -1.90 -23.10
N LEU A 188 4.65 -1.94 -23.33
CA LEU A 188 5.23 -2.51 -24.55
C LEU A 188 4.99 -4.02 -24.65
N ALA A 189 5.14 -4.76 -23.55
CA ALA A 189 4.86 -6.19 -23.50
C ALA A 189 3.36 -6.46 -23.77
N MET A 190 2.46 -5.66 -23.19
CA MET A 190 1.03 -5.76 -23.46
C MET A 190 0.71 -5.55 -24.95
N LEU A 191 1.29 -4.53 -25.60
CA LEU A 191 1.11 -4.28 -27.02
C LEU A 191 1.65 -5.43 -27.87
N ASP A 192 2.83 -5.97 -27.51
CA ASP A 192 3.42 -7.10 -28.21
C ASP A 192 2.53 -8.34 -28.17
N MET A 193 2.07 -8.73 -26.99
CA MET A 193 1.12 -9.84 -26.82
C MET A 193 -0.20 -9.60 -27.56
N LEU A 194 -0.70 -8.37 -27.52
CA LEU A 194 -1.95 -8.01 -28.15
C LEU A 194 -1.90 -8.18 -29.67
N PHE A 195 -0.86 -7.63 -30.32
CA PHE A 195 -0.75 -7.65 -31.78
C PHE A 195 -0.25 -8.99 -32.33
N LYS A 196 0.57 -9.74 -31.57
CA LYS A 196 1.13 -11.01 -32.04
C LYS A 196 0.26 -12.23 -31.71
N ASP A 197 -0.44 -12.20 -30.57
CA ASP A 197 -1.14 -13.38 -30.07
C ASP A 197 -2.66 -13.16 -29.98
N ILE A 198 -3.10 -12.14 -29.25
CA ILE A 198 -4.52 -11.99 -28.87
C ILE A 198 -5.41 -11.64 -30.07
N LEU A 199 -5.08 -10.57 -30.82
CA LEU A 199 -5.87 -10.15 -31.98
C LEU A 199 -5.85 -11.18 -33.11
N PRO A 200 -4.72 -11.81 -33.48
CA PRO A 200 -4.72 -12.89 -34.44
C PRO A 200 -5.56 -14.09 -34.00
N ALA A 201 -5.47 -14.52 -32.74
CA ALA A 201 -6.29 -15.62 -32.24
C ALA A 201 -7.80 -15.28 -32.26
N ALA A 202 -8.17 -14.07 -31.87
CA ALA A 202 -9.55 -13.61 -31.94
C ALA A 202 -10.08 -13.55 -33.37
N ALA A 203 -9.25 -13.10 -34.32
CA ALA A 203 -9.62 -13.03 -35.73
C ALA A 203 -9.83 -14.45 -36.33
N LEU A 204 -8.92 -15.42 -36.05
CA LEU A 204 -9.06 -16.79 -36.48
C LEU A 204 -10.33 -17.45 -35.91
N TYR A 205 -10.55 -17.31 -34.60
CA TYR A 205 -11.73 -17.87 -33.97
C TYR A 205 -13.04 -17.25 -34.50
N THR A 206 -13.04 -15.97 -34.77
CA THR A 206 -14.18 -15.28 -35.41
C THR A 206 -14.43 -15.82 -36.82
N ALA A 207 -13.38 -16.11 -37.59
CA ALA A 207 -13.51 -16.73 -38.91
C ALA A 207 -14.13 -18.14 -38.82
N ASP A 208 -13.70 -18.96 -37.87
CA ASP A 208 -14.26 -20.31 -37.64
C ASP A 208 -15.75 -20.25 -37.27
N LEU A 209 -16.12 -19.33 -36.36
CA LEU A 209 -17.51 -19.12 -35.95
C LEU A 209 -18.40 -18.68 -37.13
N THR A 210 -17.90 -17.74 -37.94
CA THR A 210 -18.65 -17.27 -39.12
C THR A 210 -18.79 -18.35 -40.22
N ALA A 211 -17.76 -19.17 -40.42
CA ALA A 211 -17.83 -20.33 -41.31
C ALA A 211 -18.85 -21.36 -40.83
N ALA A 212 -18.84 -21.66 -39.52
CA ALA A 212 -19.80 -22.60 -38.92
C ALA A 212 -21.25 -22.06 -39.02
N ALA A 213 -21.48 -20.78 -38.71
CA ALA A 213 -22.78 -20.14 -38.85
C ALA A 213 -23.30 -20.22 -40.30
N LYS A 214 -22.44 -19.94 -41.28
CA LYS A 214 -22.77 -20.00 -42.70
C LYS A 214 -23.16 -21.41 -43.11
N SER A 215 -22.36 -22.40 -42.76
CA SER A 215 -22.65 -23.81 -43.10
C SER A 215 -23.95 -24.31 -42.46
N LYS A 216 -24.23 -23.93 -41.21
CA LYS A 216 -25.49 -24.24 -40.53
C LYS A 216 -26.69 -23.64 -41.24
N LYS A 217 -26.59 -22.40 -41.67
CA LYS A 217 -27.63 -21.68 -42.40
C LYS A 217 -27.93 -22.36 -43.74
N GLU A 218 -26.91 -22.82 -44.46
CA GLU A 218 -27.07 -23.59 -45.74
C GLU A 218 -27.82 -24.89 -45.56
N LEU A 219 -27.71 -25.51 -44.36
CA LEU A 219 -28.43 -26.75 -44.00
C LEU A 219 -29.77 -26.50 -43.31
N GLY A 220 -30.21 -25.24 -43.17
CA GLY A 220 -31.46 -24.90 -42.48
C GLY A 220 -31.39 -25.03 -40.95
N ILE A 221 -30.19 -25.12 -40.38
CA ILE A 221 -29.93 -25.24 -38.95
C ILE A 221 -29.73 -23.85 -38.38
N ALA A 222 -30.27 -23.59 -37.19
CA ALA A 222 -30.05 -22.31 -36.50
C ALA A 222 -28.58 -22.13 -36.11
N GLY A 223 -27.96 -21.00 -36.55
CA GLY A 223 -26.58 -20.61 -36.24
C GLY A 223 -26.53 -19.32 -35.37
N SER A 224 -27.51 -19.10 -34.50
CA SER A 224 -27.64 -17.87 -33.71
C SER A 224 -26.47 -17.71 -32.71
N PHE A 225 -26.08 -18.80 -32.06
CA PHE A 225 -24.98 -18.77 -31.10
C PHE A 225 -23.66 -18.34 -31.75
N GLU A 226 -23.29 -18.97 -32.88
CA GLU A 226 -22.04 -18.64 -33.57
C GLU A 226 -22.03 -17.19 -34.08
N THR A 227 -23.18 -16.74 -34.61
CA THR A 227 -23.32 -15.36 -35.12
C THR A 227 -23.19 -14.33 -33.99
N GLU A 228 -23.88 -14.59 -32.88
CA GLU A 228 -23.84 -13.70 -31.72
C GLU A 228 -22.43 -13.60 -31.12
N LEU A 229 -21.80 -14.76 -30.93
CA LEU A 229 -20.44 -14.81 -30.36
C LEU A 229 -19.41 -14.17 -31.31
N ALA A 230 -19.47 -14.44 -32.61
CA ALA A 230 -18.61 -13.82 -33.60
C ALA A 230 -18.75 -12.29 -33.61
N SER A 231 -19.99 -11.77 -33.56
CA SER A 231 -20.28 -10.33 -33.49
C SER A 231 -19.69 -9.69 -32.22
N LYS A 232 -19.84 -10.34 -31.07
CA LYS A 232 -19.30 -9.88 -29.80
C LYS A 232 -17.77 -9.83 -29.84
N ILE A 233 -17.11 -10.89 -30.31
CA ILE A 233 -15.65 -10.93 -30.41
C ILE A 233 -15.15 -9.86 -31.38
N ALA A 234 -15.77 -9.71 -32.56
CA ALA A 234 -15.37 -8.70 -33.54
C ALA A 234 -15.47 -7.26 -32.97
N THR A 235 -16.56 -6.97 -32.24
CA THR A 235 -16.76 -5.66 -31.60
C THR A 235 -15.69 -5.40 -30.55
N LEU A 236 -15.44 -6.37 -29.66
CA LEU A 236 -14.42 -6.23 -28.60
C LEU A 236 -13.01 -6.13 -29.18
N SER A 237 -12.69 -6.90 -30.21
CA SER A 237 -11.38 -6.84 -30.89
C SER A 237 -11.15 -5.48 -31.55
N SER A 238 -12.18 -4.87 -32.14
CA SER A 238 -12.10 -3.53 -32.74
C SER A 238 -11.85 -2.45 -31.68
N LEU A 239 -12.52 -2.53 -30.53
CA LEU A 239 -12.30 -1.63 -29.41
C LEU A 239 -10.88 -1.80 -28.86
N LEU A 240 -10.46 -3.02 -28.65
CA LEU A 240 -9.14 -3.37 -28.13
C LEU A 240 -8.03 -2.88 -29.06
N TYR A 241 -8.19 -3.04 -30.38
CA TYR A 241 -7.25 -2.51 -31.37
C TYR A 241 -7.15 -0.97 -31.29
N THR A 242 -8.30 -0.31 -31.19
CA THR A 242 -8.35 1.17 -31.08
C THR A 242 -7.64 1.66 -29.83
N ASP A 243 -7.87 1.02 -28.70
CA ASP A 243 -7.22 1.40 -27.43
C ASP A 243 -5.72 1.08 -27.42
N ALA A 244 -5.32 -0.01 -28.09
CA ALA A 244 -3.90 -0.34 -28.28
C ALA A 244 -3.18 0.73 -29.12
N GLU A 245 -3.79 1.22 -30.20
CA GLU A 245 -3.20 2.30 -31.00
C GLU A 245 -3.09 3.62 -30.20
N LYS A 246 -4.06 3.93 -29.34
CA LYS A 246 -3.98 5.07 -28.41
C LYS A 246 -2.83 4.90 -27.43
N LEU A 247 -2.69 3.71 -26.82
CA LEU A 247 -1.60 3.42 -25.90
C LEU A 247 -0.25 3.56 -26.59
N LYS A 248 -0.10 3.01 -27.80
CA LYS A 248 1.13 3.10 -28.61
C LYS A 248 1.50 4.54 -28.94
N ALA A 249 0.52 5.37 -29.31
CA ALA A 249 0.72 6.79 -29.53
C ALA A 249 1.18 7.51 -28.25
N GLY A 250 0.49 7.28 -27.12
CA GLY A 250 0.84 7.86 -25.83
C GLY A 250 2.25 7.49 -25.35
N LEU A 251 2.70 6.26 -25.57
CA LEU A 251 4.06 5.84 -25.25
C LEU A 251 5.13 6.58 -26.09
N GLY A 252 4.82 6.93 -27.35
CA GLY A 252 5.68 7.74 -28.19
C GLY A 252 5.85 9.17 -27.70
N ASP A 253 4.79 9.75 -27.15
CA ASP A 253 4.80 11.13 -26.62
C ASP A 253 5.52 11.22 -25.26
N VAL A 254 5.39 10.22 -24.40
CA VAL A 254 6.13 10.15 -23.11
C VAL A 254 7.64 10.14 -23.33
N VAL A 255 8.14 9.45 -24.36
CA VAL A 255 9.58 9.44 -24.69
C VAL A 255 10.08 10.83 -25.08
N LYS A 256 9.28 11.59 -25.82
CA LYS A 256 9.64 12.96 -26.22
C LYS A 256 9.66 13.90 -25.01
N THR A 257 8.72 13.74 -24.09
CA THR A 257 8.59 14.59 -22.91
C THR A 257 9.67 14.32 -21.88
N SER A 258 10.06 13.05 -21.68
CA SER A 258 11.17 12.70 -20.77
C SER A 258 12.52 13.16 -21.30
N ALA A 259 12.79 13.01 -22.60
CA ALA A 259 13.99 13.54 -23.23
C ALA A 259 14.09 15.09 -23.14
N GLN A 260 12.94 15.78 -23.23
CA GLN A 260 12.89 17.23 -23.02
C GLN A 260 13.05 17.65 -21.57
N ALA A 261 12.61 16.83 -20.62
CA ALA A 261 12.81 17.06 -19.19
C ALA A 261 14.29 16.82 -18.80
N GLU A 262 14.91 15.76 -19.30
CA GLU A 262 16.33 15.50 -19.14
C GLU A 262 17.19 16.62 -19.75
N ALA A 263 16.83 17.12 -20.94
CA ALA A 263 17.54 18.24 -21.58
C ALA A 263 17.38 19.58 -20.83
N ARG A 264 16.38 19.73 -19.96
CA ARG A 264 16.20 20.93 -19.11
C ARG A 264 16.94 20.84 -17.77
N LEU A 265 17.41 19.63 -17.38
CA LEU A 265 18.14 19.38 -16.13
C LEU A 265 19.66 19.34 -16.33
N LEU A 266 20.13 19.40 -17.57
CA LEU A 266 21.55 19.57 -17.89
C LEU A 266 21.88 21.07 -17.90
N PRO A 267 22.92 21.51 -17.15
CA PRO A 267 23.34 22.92 -17.06
C PRO A 267 23.85 23.47 -18.39
#